data_2f8d55c0432681f211e3435818be1e61
#
_entry.id   2f8d55c0432681f211e3435818be1e61
#
_cell.length_a   1.000
_cell.length_b   1.000
_cell.length_c   1.000
_cell.angle_alpha   90.00
_cell.angle_beta   90.00
_cell.angle_gamma   90.00
#
_symmetry.space_group_name_H-M   'P 1'
#
loop_
_entity.id
_entity.type
_entity.pdbx_description
1 polymer ?
#
loop_
_entity_poly.entity_id
_entity_poly.type
_entity_poly.pdbx_seq_one_letter_code
_entity_poly.pdbx_strand_id
1 'polypeptide(L)'
;LSYFEEILEDKKNFPTIENLSAQIYELLSLAYEESPWTRAYILADIINENSDYFFLEEEGQIVGLLAISTIMDELEITNIAIHPDFQGQGLASFLLTEVSTFSGTLFLEVRKSNLAAQKCYEKFGFKIYHTRKNYYDKPLEDALLMRKEQF
;
A
#
# COMPACT_ATOMS: atom_id res chain seq x y z
N LEU A 1 13.67 13.64 -4.13
CA LEU A 1 13.39 12.71 -3.02
C LEU A 1 14.57 12.57 -2.06
N SER A 2 15.38 13.62 -1.94
CA SER A 2 16.45 13.62 -0.93
C SER A 2 15.93 13.56 0.51
N TYR A 3 14.62 13.73 0.69
CA TYR A 3 13.97 13.74 1.98
C TYR A 3 13.77 12.35 2.57
N PHE A 4 13.53 11.36 1.71
CA PHE A 4 13.24 9.99 2.12
C PHE A 4 14.25 9.06 1.45
N GLU A 5 15.44 8.97 2.03
CA GLU A 5 16.48 8.10 1.51
C GLU A 5 16.31 6.66 1.95
N GLU A 6 15.56 6.44 3.05
CA GLU A 6 15.37 5.13 3.63
C GLU A 6 13.90 4.80 3.80
N ILE A 7 13.54 3.58 3.43
CA ILE A 7 12.26 3.00 3.78
C ILE A 7 12.50 2.17 5.04
N LEU A 8 11.78 2.51 6.11
CA LEU A 8 11.88 1.75 7.34
C LEU A 8 11.29 0.36 7.13
N GLU A 9 12.14 -0.64 7.36
CA GLU A 9 11.65 -2.01 7.35
C GLU A 9 10.66 -2.20 8.48
N ASP A 10 9.49 -2.69 8.06
CA ASP A 10 8.80 -3.68 8.81
C ASP A 10 8.30 -3.26 10.20
N LYS A 11 7.22 -3.92 10.54
CA LYS A 11 6.53 -3.92 11.82
C LYS A 11 7.43 -4.17 13.05
N LYS A 12 8.66 -4.62 12.85
CA LYS A 12 9.62 -4.89 13.93
C LYS A 12 10.26 -3.64 14.52
N ASN A 13 10.22 -2.52 13.82
CA ASN A 13 10.86 -1.27 14.25
C ASN A 13 9.99 -0.41 15.17
N PHE A 14 8.83 -0.92 15.56
CA PHE A 14 7.88 -0.18 16.39
C PHE A 14 7.79 -0.78 17.80
N PRO A 15 7.60 0.07 18.83
CA PRO A 15 7.64 -0.41 20.22
C PRO A 15 6.55 -1.42 20.56
N THR A 16 5.37 -1.30 19.98
CA THR A 16 4.28 -2.25 20.20
C THR A 16 3.40 -2.38 18.95
N ILE A 17 2.72 -3.52 18.86
CA ILE A 17 1.74 -3.76 17.77
C ILE A 17 0.60 -2.76 17.87
N GLU A 18 0.15 -2.43 19.08
CA GLU A 18 -0.92 -1.46 19.29
C GLU A 18 -0.52 -0.06 18.84
N ASN A 19 0.71 0.35 19.12
CA ASN A 19 1.24 1.63 18.66
C ASN A 19 1.30 1.67 17.16
N LEU A 20 1.83 0.63 16.52
CA LEU A 20 1.90 0.53 15.07
C LEU A 20 0.51 0.56 14.45
N SER A 21 -0.43 -0.22 14.97
CA SER A 21 -1.79 -0.26 14.42
C SER A 21 -2.49 1.09 14.51
N ALA A 22 -2.27 1.83 15.59
CA ALA A 22 -2.83 3.16 15.77
C ALA A 22 -2.28 4.13 14.72
N GLN A 23 -0.98 4.08 14.47
CA GLN A 23 -0.34 4.94 13.46
C GLN A 23 -0.81 4.59 12.04
N ILE A 24 -0.96 3.33 11.72
CA ILE A 24 -1.48 2.89 10.42
C ILE A 24 -2.91 3.38 10.24
N TYR A 25 -3.76 3.17 11.24
CA TYR A 25 -5.15 3.62 11.17
C TYR A 25 -5.26 5.13 10.97
N GLU A 26 -4.44 5.90 11.69
CA GLU A 26 -4.40 7.36 11.54
C GLU A 26 -3.99 7.76 10.12
N LEU A 27 -2.93 7.16 9.58
CA LEU A 27 -2.50 7.46 8.21
C LEU A 27 -3.58 7.13 7.19
N LEU A 28 -4.21 5.97 7.30
CA LEU A 28 -5.27 5.57 6.37
C LEU A 28 -6.49 6.48 6.48
N SER A 29 -6.80 6.96 7.69
CA SER A 29 -7.91 7.89 7.89
C SER A 29 -7.63 9.27 7.28
N LEU A 30 -6.36 9.66 7.18
CA LEU A 30 -5.96 10.92 6.55
C LEU A 30 -5.83 10.79 5.03
N ALA A 31 -5.29 9.68 4.56
CA ALA A 31 -5.09 9.45 3.12
C ALA A 31 -6.39 9.14 2.38
N TYR A 32 -7.33 8.52 3.06
CA TYR A 32 -8.69 8.26 2.59
C TYR A 32 -9.63 9.03 3.50
N GLU A 33 -10.75 9.52 3.06
CA GLU A 33 -11.70 10.22 3.93
C GLU A 33 -12.09 9.41 5.15
N GLU A 34 -12.11 8.08 4.97
CA GLU A 34 -12.35 7.11 6.03
C GLU A 34 -11.40 5.95 5.79
N SER A 35 -10.77 5.42 6.84
CA SER A 35 -9.87 4.29 6.68
C SER A 35 -10.60 3.10 6.03
N PRO A 36 -10.06 2.54 4.94
CA PRO A 36 -10.65 1.35 4.31
C PRO A 36 -10.52 0.10 5.18
N TRP A 37 -9.63 0.11 6.18
CA TRP A 37 -9.40 -0.98 7.11
C TRP A 37 -9.82 -0.59 8.52
N THR A 38 -10.49 -1.51 9.23
CA THR A 38 -10.81 -1.33 10.64
C THR A 38 -9.55 -1.53 11.49
N ARG A 39 -9.57 -1.03 12.71
CA ARG A 39 -8.45 -1.25 13.64
C ARG A 39 -8.23 -2.73 13.91
N ALA A 40 -9.31 -3.50 14.02
CA ALA A 40 -9.21 -4.95 14.23
C ALA A 40 -8.55 -5.66 13.06
N TYR A 41 -8.89 -5.25 11.83
CA TYR A 41 -8.25 -5.79 10.63
C TYR A 41 -6.76 -5.49 10.62
N ILE A 42 -6.38 -4.25 10.94
CA ILE A 42 -4.97 -3.83 10.95
C ILE A 42 -4.17 -4.66 11.95
N LEU A 43 -4.70 -4.84 13.17
CA LEU A 43 -4.04 -5.67 14.18
C LEU A 43 -3.82 -7.10 13.69
N ALA A 44 -4.84 -7.69 13.09
CA ALA A 44 -4.76 -9.05 12.57
C ALA A 44 -3.75 -9.15 11.42
N ASP A 45 -3.70 -8.15 10.57
CA ASP A 45 -2.79 -8.13 9.42
C ASP A 45 -1.33 -7.97 9.84
N ILE A 46 -1.07 -7.14 10.85
CA ILE A 46 0.29 -6.94 11.37
C ILE A 46 0.89 -8.26 11.87
N ILE A 47 0.09 -9.09 12.53
CA ILE A 47 0.58 -10.38 13.07
C ILE A 47 0.52 -11.51 12.07
N ASN A 48 -0.05 -11.29 10.89
CA ASN A 48 -0.09 -12.30 9.85
C ASN A 48 1.32 -12.49 9.27
N GLU A 49 1.81 -13.72 9.28
CA GLU A 49 3.18 -14.02 8.83
C GLU A 49 3.40 -13.81 7.32
N ASN A 50 2.33 -13.78 6.53
CA ASN A 50 2.41 -13.53 5.09
C ASN A 50 2.37 -12.03 4.75
N SER A 51 2.11 -11.18 5.72
CA SER A 51 1.98 -9.73 5.52
C SER A 51 3.25 -9.00 5.94
N ASP A 52 3.69 -8.08 5.11
CA ASP A 52 4.80 -7.18 5.40
C ASP A 52 4.42 -5.74 5.12
N TYR A 53 5.09 -4.83 5.83
CA TYR A 53 4.86 -3.40 5.72
C TYR A 53 6.17 -2.67 5.54
N PHE A 54 6.15 -1.65 4.68
CA PHE A 54 7.26 -0.72 4.50
C PHE A 54 6.74 0.68 4.77
N PHE A 55 7.49 1.45 5.55
CA PHE A 55 7.03 2.75 6.03
C PHE A 55 7.97 3.87 5.61
N LEU A 56 7.38 5.03 5.33
CA LEU A 56 8.09 6.31 5.28
C LEU A 56 7.76 7.06 6.56
N GLU A 57 8.79 7.55 7.23
CA GLU A 57 8.64 8.25 8.50
C GLU A 57 9.20 9.65 8.42
N GLU A 58 8.51 10.59 9.02
CA GLU A 58 8.92 11.98 9.16
C GLU A 58 8.73 12.40 10.60
N GLU A 59 9.84 12.78 11.27
CA GLU A 59 9.81 13.21 12.67
C GLU A 59 9.07 12.24 13.61
N GLY A 60 9.34 10.95 13.44
CA GLY A 60 8.73 9.91 14.26
C GLY A 60 7.30 9.52 13.90
N GLN A 61 6.75 10.10 12.84
CA GLN A 61 5.39 9.82 12.39
C GLN A 61 5.41 9.10 11.05
N ILE A 62 4.57 8.07 10.89
CA ILE A 62 4.39 7.39 9.61
C ILE A 62 3.62 8.31 8.67
N VAL A 63 4.23 8.62 7.53
CA VAL A 63 3.62 9.48 6.50
C VAL A 63 3.38 8.72 5.19
N GLY A 64 3.84 7.50 5.09
CA GLY A 64 3.58 6.64 3.94
C GLY A 64 3.71 5.19 4.31
N LEU A 65 2.95 4.33 3.64
CA LEU A 65 3.08 2.88 3.81
C LEU A 65 2.82 2.14 2.51
N LEU A 66 3.46 0.99 2.43
CA LEU A 66 3.19 -0.05 1.44
C LEU A 66 2.94 -1.33 2.23
N ALA A 67 1.76 -1.89 2.09
CA ALA A 67 1.41 -3.16 2.70
C ALA A 67 1.30 -4.23 1.62
N ILE A 68 1.91 -5.37 1.87
CA ILE A 68 1.93 -6.49 0.92
C ILE A 68 1.58 -7.79 1.62
N SER A 69 1.12 -8.74 0.84
CA SER A 69 0.92 -10.12 1.26
C SER A 69 1.59 -11.03 0.25
N THR A 70 2.44 -11.95 0.71
CA THR A 70 3.20 -12.84 -0.17
C THR A 70 2.88 -14.28 0.15
N ILE A 71 2.48 -15.02 -0.87
CA ILE A 71 2.25 -16.47 -0.78
C ILE A 71 2.93 -17.10 -1.98
N MET A 72 3.98 -17.89 -1.72
CA MET A 72 4.78 -18.54 -2.75
C MET A 72 5.32 -17.52 -3.76
N ASP A 73 4.97 -17.64 -5.03
CA ASP A 73 5.43 -16.76 -6.11
C ASP A 73 4.40 -15.66 -6.47
N GLU A 74 3.48 -15.37 -5.55
CA GLU A 74 2.49 -14.31 -5.74
C GLU A 74 2.61 -13.28 -4.62
N LEU A 75 2.66 -12.02 -5.01
CA LEU A 75 2.70 -10.88 -4.09
C LEU A 75 1.51 -9.97 -4.39
N GLU A 76 0.69 -9.73 -3.40
CA GLU A 76 -0.39 -8.76 -3.52
C GLU A 76 -0.03 -7.47 -2.81
N ILE A 77 -0.16 -6.35 -3.51
CA ILE A 77 -0.09 -5.04 -2.88
C ILE A 77 -1.48 -4.78 -2.31
N THR A 78 -1.59 -4.86 -0.98
CA THR A 78 -2.88 -4.77 -0.29
C THR A 78 -3.25 -3.34 0.04
N ASN A 79 -2.26 -2.48 0.23
CA ASN A 79 -2.49 -1.05 0.43
C ASN A 79 -1.23 -0.27 0.13
N ILE A 80 -1.41 0.93 -0.42
CA ILE A 80 -0.35 1.91 -0.54
C ILE A 80 -1.00 3.27 -0.24
N ALA A 81 -0.45 3.98 0.72
CA ALA A 81 -1.04 5.24 1.18
C ALA A 81 0.04 6.25 1.52
N ILE A 82 -0.20 7.49 1.14
CA ILE A 82 0.70 8.61 1.41
C ILE A 82 -0.12 9.70 2.12
N HIS A 83 0.43 10.22 3.22
CA HIS A 83 -0.17 11.34 3.94
C HIS A 83 -0.43 12.50 2.97
N PRO A 84 -1.59 13.17 3.06
CA PRO A 84 -1.94 14.23 2.11
C PRO A 84 -0.88 15.32 1.96
N ASP A 85 -0.20 15.71 3.03
CA ASP A 85 0.83 16.74 2.99
C ASP A 85 2.09 16.32 2.23
N PHE A 86 2.23 15.04 1.93
CA PHE A 86 3.40 14.49 1.26
C PHE A 86 3.07 13.90 -0.12
N GLN A 87 1.84 14.04 -0.59
CA GLN A 87 1.45 13.57 -1.91
C GLN A 87 2.05 14.42 -3.02
N GLY A 88 2.15 13.86 -4.23
CA GLY A 88 2.67 14.59 -5.39
C GLY A 88 4.19 14.67 -5.45
N GLN A 89 4.91 13.90 -4.64
CA GLN A 89 6.37 13.91 -4.58
C GLN A 89 7.02 12.62 -5.08
N GLY A 90 6.23 11.72 -5.66
CA GLY A 90 6.73 10.44 -6.14
C GLY A 90 7.00 9.40 -5.05
N LEU A 91 6.43 9.57 -3.86
CA LEU A 91 6.68 8.66 -2.73
C LEU A 91 6.05 7.28 -2.94
N ALA A 92 4.90 7.21 -3.60
CA ALA A 92 4.30 5.92 -3.93
C ALA A 92 5.24 5.11 -4.85
N SER A 93 5.82 5.76 -5.86
CA SER A 93 6.80 5.12 -6.74
C SER A 93 8.04 4.68 -5.98
N PHE A 94 8.48 5.49 -5.01
CA PHE A 94 9.61 5.17 -4.16
C PHE A 94 9.33 3.92 -3.32
N LEU A 95 8.15 3.83 -2.71
CA LEU A 95 7.74 2.64 -1.95
C LEU A 95 7.66 1.40 -2.84
N LEU A 96 7.18 1.52 -4.07
CA LEU A 96 7.09 0.39 -4.99
C LEU A 96 8.45 -0.21 -5.34
N THR A 97 9.54 0.53 -5.17
CA THR A 97 10.87 -0.03 -5.40
C THR A 97 11.18 -1.21 -4.47
N GLU A 98 10.52 -1.28 -3.30
CA GLU A 98 10.71 -2.38 -2.36
C GLU A 98 10.28 -3.74 -2.93
N VAL A 99 9.35 -3.75 -3.86
CA VAL A 99 8.87 -5.01 -4.46
C VAL A 99 9.44 -5.23 -5.86
N SER A 100 10.35 -4.38 -6.32
CA SER A 100 10.93 -4.47 -7.66
C SER A 100 11.82 -5.69 -7.86
N THR A 101 12.33 -6.28 -6.79
CA THR A 101 13.19 -7.46 -6.84
C THR A 101 12.45 -8.77 -6.61
N PHE A 102 11.14 -8.70 -6.33
CA PHE A 102 10.35 -9.91 -6.12
C PHE A 102 10.26 -10.70 -7.42
N SER A 103 10.54 -12.01 -7.36
CA SER A 103 10.40 -12.90 -8.51
C SER A 103 9.05 -13.62 -8.43
N GLY A 104 8.15 -13.30 -9.33
CA GLY A 104 6.81 -13.86 -9.35
C GLY A 104 5.81 -12.91 -9.98
N THR A 105 4.54 -13.10 -9.66
CA THR A 105 3.46 -12.25 -10.15
C THR A 105 2.98 -11.32 -9.04
N LEU A 106 2.91 -10.04 -9.36
CA LEU A 106 2.41 -9.01 -8.45
C LEU A 106 0.98 -8.65 -8.86
N PHE A 107 0.11 -8.47 -7.86
CA PHE A 107 -1.31 -8.14 -8.05
C PHE A 107 -1.69 -6.93 -7.22
N LEU A 108 -2.64 -6.15 -7.70
CA LEU A 108 -3.28 -5.08 -6.93
C LEU A 108 -4.69 -4.79 -7.45
N GLU A 109 -5.47 -4.12 -6.62
CA GLU A 109 -6.78 -3.60 -6.99
C GLU A 109 -6.76 -2.09 -6.82
N VAL A 110 -7.42 -1.38 -7.73
CA VAL A 110 -7.49 0.10 -7.68
C VAL A 110 -8.86 0.55 -8.13
N ARG A 111 -9.36 1.64 -7.50
CA ARG A 111 -10.62 2.24 -7.93
C ARG A 111 -10.51 2.76 -9.36
N LYS A 112 -11.53 2.53 -10.15
CA LYS A 112 -11.58 2.97 -11.55
C LYS A 112 -11.37 4.48 -11.70
N SER A 113 -11.81 5.27 -10.74
CA SER A 113 -11.66 6.73 -10.74
C SER A 113 -10.27 7.20 -10.34
N ASN A 114 -9.45 6.35 -9.72
CA ASN A 114 -8.13 6.75 -9.26
C ASN A 114 -7.11 6.70 -10.39
N LEU A 115 -7.18 7.69 -11.27
CA LEU A 115 -6.31 7.75 -12.45
C LEU A 115 -4.84 7.96 -12.10
N ALA A 116 -4.56 8.72 -11.05
CA ALA A 116 -3.19 8.97 -10.61
C ALA A 116 -2.50 7.68 -10.17
N ALA A 117 -3.20 6.86 -9.39
CA ALA A 117 -2.67 5.57 -8.96
C ALA A 117 -2.47 4.62 -10.15
N GLN A 118 -3.43 4.57 -11.06
CA GLN A 118 -3.32 3.73 -12.27
C GLN A 118 -2.09 4.10 -13.09
N LYS A 119 -1.84 5.38 -13.27
CA LYS A 119 -0.66 5.84 -14.00
C LYS A 119 0.63 5.44 -13.30
N CYS A 120 0.67 5.55 -11.97
CA CYS A 120 1.81 5.14 -11.17
C CYS A 120 2.10 3.64 -11.36
N TYR A 121 1.06 2.82 -11.28
CA TYR A 121 1.20 1.38 -11.44
C TYR A 121 1.57 0.98 -12.86
N GLU A 122 0.98 1.64 -13.87
CA GLU A 122 1.33 1.41 -15.27
C GLU A 122 2.80 1.72 -15.55
N LYS A 123 3.31 2.81 -14.99
CA LYS A 123 4.74 3.16 -15.10
C LYS A 123 5.63 2.08 -14.51
N PHE A 124 5.18 1.44 -13.44
CA PHE A 124 5.91 0.35 -12.80
C PHE A 124 5.81 -0.96 -13.59
N GLY A 125 4.90 -1.05 -14.55
CA GLY A 125 4.74 -2.22 -15.42
C GLY A 125 3.48 -3.03 -15.20
N PHE A 126 2.58 -2.58 -14.33
CA PHE A 126 1.29 -3.24 -14.12
C PHE A 126 0.36 -3.01 -15.30
N LYS A 127 -0.46 -4.02 -15.58
CA LYS A 127 -1.50 -3.96 -16.62
C LYS A 127 -2.83 -4.42 -16.06
N ILE A 128 -3.90 -3.78 -16.51
CA ILE A 128 -5.26 -4.18 -16.15
C ILE A 128 -5.55 -5.52 -16.82
N TYR A 129 -6.04 -6.49 -16.04
CA TYR A 129 -6.42 -7.79 -16.59
C TYR A 129 -7.89 -8.15 -16.31
N HIS A 130 -8.55 -7.44 -15.39
CA HIS A 130 -9.94 -7.71 -15.04
C HIS A 130 -10.58 -6.50 -14.39
N THR A 131 -11.90 -6.40 -14.47
CA THR A 131 -12.69 -5.38 -13.78
C THR A 131 -13.75 -6.07 -12.93
N ARG A 132 -13.82 -5.73 -11.66
CA ARG A 132 -14.91 -6.15 -10.77
C ARG A 132 -15.88 -5.02 -10.64
N LYS A 133 -17.11 -5.23 -11.15
CA LYS A 133 -18.17 -4.22 -11.08
C LYS A 133 -18.69 -4.06 -9.67
N ASN A 134 -18.91 -2.80 -9.27
CA ASN A 134 -19.52 -2.45 -7.99
C ASN A 134 -18.81 -3.09 -6.80
N TYR A 135 -17.50 -3.20 -6.88
CA TYR A 135 -16.67 -3.83 -5.85
C TYR A 135 -16.49 -2.96 -4.61
N TYR A 136 -16.25 -1.67 -4.81
CA TYR A 136 -16.08 -0.72 -3.72
C TYR A 136 -17.41 -0.13 -3.30
N ASP A 137 -17.49 0.22 -2.03
CA ASP A 137 -18.62 0.90 -1.43
C ASP A 137 -18.16 2.29 -0.97
N LYS A 138 -19.06 3.25 -0.83
CA LYS A 138 -18.80 4.60 -0.30
C LYS A 138 -17.64 5.36 -0.98
N PRO A 139 -17.71 5.71 -2.27
CA PRO A 139 -18.82 5.49 -3.19
C PRO A 139 -18.77 4.12 -3.86
N LEU A 140 -19.92 3.71 -4.38
CA LEU A 140 -20.01 2.52 -5.19
C LEU A 140 -19.19 2.71 -6.47
N GLU A 141 -18.27 1.81 -6.71
CA GLU A 141 -17.33 1.95 -7.81
C GLU A 141 -16.72 0.62 -8.22
N ASP A 142 -16.39 0.50 -9.50
CA ASP A 142 -15.68 -0.66 -10.01
C ASP A 142 -14.23 -0.69 -9.53
N ALA A 143 -13.71 -1.90 -9.35
CA ALA A 143 -12.30 -2.13 -9.14
C ALA A 143 -11.64 -2.57 -10.44
N LEU A 144 -10.50 -1.97 -10.75
CA LEU A 144 -9.60 -2.48 -11.78
C LEU A 144 -8.57 -3.38 -11.12
N LEU A 145 -8.44 -4.60 -11.62
CA LEU A 145 -7.45 -5.55 -11.15
C LEU A 145 -6.25 -5.48 -12.10
N MET A 146 -5.09 -5.23 -11.51
CA MET A 146 -3.85 -5.08 -12.27
C MET A 146 -2.83 -6.11 -11.81
N ARG A 147 -1.97 -6.52 -12.74
CA ARG A 147 -0.89 -7.45 -12.42
C ARG A 147 0.37 -7.14 -13.22
N LYS A 148 1.49 -7.63 -12.69
CA LYS A 148 2.79 -7.54 -13.33
C LYS A 148 3.54 -8.85 -13.09
N GLU A 149 4.13 -9.41 -14.13
CA GLU A 149 4.98 -10.60 -14.03
C GLU A 149 6.45 -10.19 -13.98
N GLN A 150 7.17 -10.67 -12.96
CA GLN A 150 8.59 -10.36 -12.71
C GLN A 150 9.36 -11.65 -12.47
N PHE A 151 9.82 -12.26 -13.53
CA PHE A 151 10.60 -13.50 -13.39
C PHE A 151 12.06 -13.32 -13.80
#